data_7c5354755cf56ca78322cbf460d86fca
#
_entry.id   7c5354755cf56ca78322cbf460d86fca
#
_cell.length_a   1.000
_cell.length_b   1.000
_cell.length_c   1.000
_cell.angle_alpha   90.00
_cell.angle_beta   90.00
_cell.angle_gamma   90.00
#
_symmetry.space_group_name_H-M   'P 1'
#
loop_
_entity.id
_entity.type
_entity.pdbx_description
1 polymer ?
#
loop_
_entity_poly.entity_id
_entity_poly.type
_entity_poly.pdbx_seq_one_letter_code
_entity_poly.pdbx_strand_id
1 'polypeptide(L)'
;MELWDAYDENENIVGEFVRGEPIPTGLYHLVSEVLVKHTDGSYLLMQRDFSKPNCPGLFEAGAGGSVLKGEKPYDAALRELREETGIVAENLVPIYKLKKKNAFYYGYLCVTDCDKESVTLQEGETIAYKWLSEKEFLRFIDTNDYVMVHKDRIMIYFKK
;
A
#
# COMPACT_ATOMS: atom_id res chain seq x y z
N MET A 1 -2.73 8.01 -19.50
CA MET A 1 -1.39 7.41 -19.36
C MET A 1 -0.78 7.85 -18.05
N GLU A 2 -0.49 6.89 -17.16
CA GLU A 2 0.07 7.22 -15.84
C GLU A 2 1.58 7.35 -15.94
N LEU A 3 2.12 8.45 -15.44
CA LEU A 3 3.56 8.73 -15.42
C LEU A 3 4.10 8.69 -13.99
N TRP A 4 5.31 8.16 -13.85
CA TRP A 4 6.07 8.14 -12.62
C TRP A 4 7.41 8.83 -12.83
N ASP A 5 7.92 9.49 -11.80
CA ASP A 5 9.32 9.93 -11.82
C ASP A 5 10.25 8.72 -11.72
N ALA A 6 11.34 8.76 -12.48
CA ALA A 6 12.40 7.77 -12.40
C ALA A 6 13.49 8.25 -11.44
N TYR A 7 13.86 7.39 -10.50
CA TYR A 7 14.85 7.70 -9.46
C TYR A 7 16.09 6.82 -9.61
N ASP A 8 17.26 7.38 -9.28
CA ASP A 8 18.48 6.60 -9.11
C ASP A 8 18.52 5.98 -7.70
N GLU A 9 19.60 5.26 -7.36
CA GLU A 9 19.73 4.61 -6.06
C GLU A 9 19.85 5.59 -4.88
N ASN A 10 20.12 6.86 -5.15
CA ASN A 10 20.20 7.93 -4.15
C ASN A 10 18.91 8.78 -4.10
N GLU A 11 17.85 8.31 -4.78
CA GLU A 11 16.56 8.98 -4.89
C GLU A 11 16.63 10.36 -5.54
N ASN A 12 17.54 10.54 -6.50
CA ASN A 12 17.54 11.67 -7.39
C ASN A 12 16.66 11.39 -8.60
N ILE A 13 15.87 12.36 -9.01
CA ILE A 13 15.06 12.23 -10.23
C ILE A 13 15.96 12.30 -11.45
N VAL A 14 15.94 11.26 -12.27
CA VAL A 14 16.80 11.13 -13.46
C VAL A 14 16.01 10.94 -14.76
N GLY A 15 14.67 10.93 -14.69
CA GLY A 15 13.82 10.76 -15.85
C GLY A 15 12.38 10.46 -15.45
N GLU A 16 11.67 9.76 -16.33
CA GLU A 16 10.29 9.36 -16.08
C GLU A 16 10.00 7.98 -16.65
N PHE A 17 9.00 7.32 -16.09
CA PHE A 17 8.47 6.05 -16.59
C PHE A 17 7.00 6.19 -16.96
N VAL A 18 6.60 5.38 -17.94
CA VAL A 18 5.18 5.12 -18.21
C VAL A 18 4.81 3.83 -17.49
N ARG A 19 3.70 3.85 -16.74
CA ARG A 19 3.21 2.65 -16.05
C ARG A 19 3.04 1.49 -17.03
N GLY A 20 3.56 0.33 -16.65
CA GLY A 20 3.51 -0.89 -17.45
C GLY A 20 4.74 -1.12 -18.33
N GLU A 21 5.61 -0.13 -18.47
CA GLU A 21 6.88 -0.32 -19.15
C GLU A 21 7.93 -0.92 -18.21
N PRO A 22 8.87 -1.73 -18.72
CA PRO A 22 9.95 -2.29 -17.90
C PRO A 22 10.81 -1.19 -17.30
N ILE A 23 11.17 -1.35 -16.01
CA ILE A 23 12.07 -0.43 -15.31
C ILE A 23 13.50 -0.92 -15.49
N PRO A 24 14.40 -0.11 -16.06
CA PRO A 24 15.81 -0.50 -16.23
C PRO A 24 16.49 -0.81 -14.89
N THR A 25 17.44 -1.74 -14.92
CA THR A 25 18.24 -2.07 -13.74
C THR A 25 18.98 -0.83 -13.22
N GLY A 26 18.92 -0.61 -11.91
CA GLY A 26 19.55 0.56 -11.28
C GLY A 26 18.67 1.80 -11.22
N LEU A 27 17.45 1.70 -11.76
CA LEU A 27 16.44 2.75 -11.64
C LEU A 27 15.25 2.25 -10.83
N TYR A 28 14.52 3.20 -10.24
CA TYR A 28 13.49 2.92 -9.25
C TYR A 28 12.29 3.84 -9.46
N HIS A 29 11.09 3.33 -9.14
CA HIS A 29 9.95 4.20 -8.86
C HIS A 29 9.64 4.17 -7.36
N LEU A 30 8.73 5.01 -6.90
CA LEU A 30 8.32 5.04 -5.50
C LEU A 30 6.94 4.40 -5.35
N VAL A 31 6.77 3.66 -4.27
CA VAL A 31 5.49 3.05 -3.89
C VAL A 31 5.17 3.47 -2.46
N SER A 32 3.94 3.91 -2.23
CA SER A 32 3.45 4.23 -0.89
C SER A 32 2.46 3.17 -0.46
N GLU A 33 2.57 2.77 0.81
CA GLU A 33 1.69 1.76 1.42
C GLU A 33 1.19 2.28 2.77
N VAL A 34 -0.06 1.99 3.09
CA VAL A 34 -0.69 2.45 4.34
C VAL A 34 -1.27 1.26 5.09
N LEU A 35 -0.74 1.01 6.29
CA LEU A 35 -1.34 0.10 7.25
C LEU A 35 -2.41 0.86 8.02
N VAL A 36 -3.64 0.35 8.06
CA VAL A 36 -4.76 1.02 8.71
C VAL A 36 -5.09 0.29 10.00
N LYS A 37 -4.96 0.98 11.13
CA LYS A 37 -5.30 0.49 12.46
C LYS A 37 -6.47 1.30 13.02
N HIS A 38 -7.51 0.61 13.41
CA HIS A 38 -8.64 1.23 14.12
C HIS A 38 -8.28 1.46 15.60
N THR A 39 -8.89 2.46 16.21
CA THR A 39 -8.68 2.75 17.64
C THR A 39 -9.11 1.61 18.55
N ASP A 40 -9.95 0.67 18.08
CA ASP A 40 -10.31 -0.54 18.81
C ASP A 40 -9.23 -1.64 18.77
N GLY A 41 -8.13 -1.41 18.03
CA GLY A 41 -7.02 -2.36 17.91
C GLY A 41 -7.06 -3.25 16.67
N SER A 42 -8.13 -3.19 15.88
CA SER A 42 -8.23 -3.99 14.64
C SER A 42 -7.50 -3.36 13.47
N TYR A 43 -7.18 -4.19 12.48
CA TYR A 43 -6.49 -3.79 11.25
C TYR A 43 -7.35 -4.09 10.03
N LEU A 44 -7.29 -3.20 9.04
CA LEU A 44 -8.05 -3.30 7.80
C LEU A 44 -7.33 -4.18 6.77
N LEU A 45 -8.06 -5.14 6.22
CA LEU A 45 -7.64 -5.93 5.07
C LEU A 45 -8.57 -5.64 3.89
N MET A 46 -7.98 -5.47 2.70
CA MET A 46 -8.70 -5.24 1.46
C MET A 46 -8.44 -6.40 0.51
N GLN A 47 -9.49 -6.92 -0.13
CA GLN A 47 -9.38 -7.98 -1.12
C GLN A 47 -9.23 -7.39 -2.52
N ARG A 48 -8.19 -7.80 -3.23
CA ARG A 48 -7.90 -7.37 -4.59
C ARG A 48 -8.93 -7.95 -5.57
N ASP A 49 -9.34 -7.14 -6.53
CA ASP A 49 -10.24 -7.58 -7.60
C ASP A 49 -9.62 -8.75 -8.37
N PHE A 50 -10.46 -9.70 -8.80
CA PHE A 50 -10.00 -10.84 -9.61
C PHE A 50 -9.48 -10.43 -10.99
N SER A 51 -9.79 -9.23 -11.45
CA SER A 51 -9.28 -8.67 -12.69
C SER A 51 -7.84 -8.14 -12.60
N LYS A 52 -7.28 -8.03 -11.39
CA LYS A 52 -5.92 -7.53 -11.20
C LYS A 52 -4.90 -8.50 -11.81
N PRO A 53 -3.88 -7.99 -12.54
CA PRO A 53 -2.87 -8.84 -13.16
C PRO A 53 -1.97 -9.54 -12.14
N ASN A 54 -1.76 -8.93 -10.97
CA ASN A 54 -0.93 -9.50 -9.90
C ASN A 54 -1.78 -9.83 -8.68
N CYS A 55 -1.61 -11.05 -8.16
CA CYS A 55 -2.28 -11.52 -6.95
C CYS A 55 -3.81 -11.30 -6.97
N PRO A 56 -4.52 -11.72 -8.03
CA PRO A 56 -5.98 -11.54 -8.08
C PRO A 56 -6.68 -12.27 -6.95
N GLY A 57 -7.66 -11.62 -6.33
CA GLY A 57 -8.48 -12.21 -5.27
C GLY A 57 -7.80 -12.37 -3.92
N LEU A 58 -6.52 -12.04 -3.79
CA LEU A 58 -5.82 -12.08 -2.50
C LEU A 58 -6.06 -10.81 -1.68
N PHE A 59 -5.83 -10.92 -0.38
CA PHE A 59 -5.94 -9.80 0.55
C PHE A 59 -4.58 -9.14 0.77
N GLU A 60 -4.61 -7.85 0.99
CA GLU A 60 -3.47 -7.08 1.46
C GLU A 60 -3.92 -6.05 2.51
N ALA A 61 -2.98 -5.59 3.34
CA ALA A 61 -3.30 -4.65 4.40
C ALA A 61 -3.50 -3.24 3.83
N GLY A 62 -4.58 -2.59 4.24
CA GLY A 62 -4.83 -1.19 3.99
C GLY A 62 -4.88 -0.82 2.52
N ALA A 63 -4.04 0.11 2.12
CA ALA A 63 -4.02 0.66 0.77
C ALA A 63 -2.58 0.88 0.28
N GLY A 64 -2.40 1.04 -1.02
CA GLY A 64 -1.09 1.34 -1.56
C GLY A 64 -1.09 1.48 -3.07
N GLY A 65 -0.06 2.13 -3.57
CA GLY A 65 0.12 2.32 -5.01
C GLY A 65 1.35 3.13 -5.34
N SER A 66 1.61 3.27 -6.63
CA SER A 66 2.75 4.01 -7.13
C SER A 66 2.58 5.51 -6.92
N VAL A 67 3.67 6.15 -6.55
CA VAL A 67 3.75 7.61 -6.45
C VAL A 67 3.78 8.17 -7.87
N LEU A 68 2.87 9.09 -8.18
CA LEU A 68 2.76 9.71 -9.49
C LEU A 68 3.88 10.73 -9.72
N LYS A 69 4.13 11.04 -10.99
CA LYS A 69 5.09 12.07 -11.37
C LYS A 69 4.76 13.39 -10.66
N GLY A 70 5.75 13.97 -9.99
CA GLY A 70 5.60 15.21 -9.23
C GLY A 70 4.94 15.09 -7.86
N GLU A 71 4.49 13.88 -7.51
CA GLU A 71 3.85 13.62 -6.21
C GLU A 71 4.89 13.19 -5.19
N LYS A 72 4.64 13.52 -3.91
CA LYS A 72 5.47 13.04 -2.80
C LYS A 72 4.90 11.73 -2.25
N PRO A 73 5.73 10.85 -1.67
CA PRO A 73 5.25 9.59 -1.08
C PRO A 73 4.11 9.77 -0.05
N TYR A 74 4.21 10.77 0.80
CA TYR A 74 3.18 11.06 1.80
C TYR A 74 1.84 11.41 1.14
N ASP A 75 1.86 12.26 0.12
CA ASP A 75 0.65 12.69 -0.58
C ASP A 75 0.05 11.52 -1.37
N ALA A 76 0.89 10.67 -1.97
CA ALA A 76 0.45 9.44 -2.63
C ALA A 76 -0.25 8.50 -1.64
N ALA A 77 0.31 8.35 -0.44
CA ALA A 77 -0.29 7.52 0.62
C ALA A 77 -1.69 8.01 0.98
N LEU A 78 -1.87 9.32 1.18
CA LEU A 78 -3.18 9.91 1.48
C LEU A 78 -4.16 9.70 0.33
N ARG A 79 -3.71 9.88 -0.91
CA ARG A 79 -4.54 9.70 -2.11
C ARG A 79 -4.99 8.25 -2.27
N GLU A 80 -4.06 7.30 -2.19
CA GLU A 80 -4.38 5.88 -2.34
C GLU A 80 -5.32 5.40 -1.23
N LEU A 81 -5.10 5.82 0.00
CA LEU A 81 -5.98 5.48 1.12
C LEU A 81 -7.42 5.92 0.85
N ARG A 82 -7.60 7.15 0.40
CA ARG A 82 -8.93 7.68 0.08
C ARG A 82 -9.55 6.95 -1.11
N GLU A 83 -8.79 6.75 -2.18
CA GLU A 83 -9.30 6.10 -3.40
C GLU A 83 -9.70 4.65 -3.15
N GLU A 84 -8.88 3.88 -2.44
CA GLU A 84 -9.10 2.45 -2.27
C GLU A 84 -10.03 2.12 -1.10
N THR A 85 -10.13 2.97 -0.08
CA THR A 85 -10.90 2.66 1.14
C THR A 85 -11.95 3.70 1.50
N GLY A 86 -11.87 4.89 0.95
CA GLY A 86 -12.71 6.02 1.34
C GLY A 86 -12.29 6.70 2.63
N ILE A 87 -11.26 6.20 3.31
CA ILE A 87 -10.77 6.79 4.57
C ILE A 87 -9.99 8.06 4.27
N VAL A 88 -10.39 9.15 4.93
CA VAL A 88 -9.67 10.42 4.88
C VAL A 88 -8.89 10.58 6.18
N ALA A 89 -7.56 10.54 6.08
CA ALA A 89 -6.68 10.69 7.23
C ALA A 89 -6.21 12.14 7.35
N GLU A 90 -6.14 12.66 8.58
CA GLU A 90 -5.57 13.98 8.86
C GLU A 90 -4.05 13.94 8.78
N ASN A 91 -3.45 12.85 9.27
CA ASN A 91 -2.01 12.60 9.16
C ASN A 91 -1.71 11.11 9.12
N LEU A 92 -0.50 10.78 8.68
CA LEU A 92 0.04 9.43 8.65
C LEU A 92 1.40 9.43 9.35
N VAL A 93 1.73 8.30 9.98
CA VAL A 93 3.02 8.12 10.66
C VAL A 93 3.91 7.21 9.82
N PRO A 94 5.13 7.62 9.45
CA PRO A 94 6.06 6.71 8.75
C PRO A 94 6.42 5.51 9.62
N ILE A 95 6.36 4.30 9.05
CA ILE A 95 6.66 3.06 9.77
C ILE A 95 7.78 2.25 9.14
N TYR A 96 8.04 2.38 7.85
CA TYR A 96 9.21 1.78 7.19
C TYR A 96 9.54 2.47 5.87
N LYS A 97 10.78 2.31 5.46
CA LYS A 97 11.27 2.63 4.12
C LYS A 97 12.16 1.49 3.68
N LEU A 98 11.94 0.97 2.49
CA LEU A 98 12.62 -0.23 2.01
C LEU A 98 12.95 -0.13 0.54
N LYS A 99 14.21 -0.40 0.19
CA LYS A 99 14.66 -0.49 -1.20
C LYS A 99 14.57 -1.93 -1.68
N LYS A 100 13.91 -2.13 -2.80
CA LYS A 100 13.84 -3.42 -3.51
C LYS A 100 14.46 -3.26 -4.90
N LYS A 101 14.33 -4.28 -5.75
CA LYS A 101 14.98 -4.34 -7.06
C LYS A 101 14.74 -3.11 -7.94
N ASN A 102 13.50 -2.62 -7.98
CA ASN A 102 13.11 -1.53 -8.88
C ASN A 102 12.18 -0.50 -8.23
N ALA A 103 12.08 -0.50 -6.89
CA ALA A 103 11.22 0.41 -6.17
C ALA A 103 11.74 0.72 -4.78
N PHE A 104 11.45 1.93 -4.31
CA PHE A 104 11.51 2.27 -2.90
C PHE A 104 10.09 2.24 -2.34
N TYR A 105 9.89 1.53 -1.25
CA TYR A 105 8.61 1.41 -0.56
C TYR A 105 8.61 2.30 0.67
N TYR A 106 7.61 3.16 0.74
CA TYR A 106 7.36 4.04 1.89
C TYR A 106 6.11 3.55 2.60
N GLY A 107 6.29 3.02 3.81
CA GLY A 107 5.18 2.53 4.64
C GLY A 107 4.74 3.55 5.66
N TYR A 108 3.42 3.70 5.81
CA TYR A 108 2.79 4.63 6.75
C TYR A 108 1.74 3.91 7.58
N LEU A 109 1.51 4.40 8.81
CA LEU A 109 0.43 3.97 9.67
C LEU A 109 -0.65 5.04 9.68
N CYS A 110 -1.89 4.61 9.43
CA CYS A 110 -3.09 5.42 9.64
C CYS A 110 -3.83 4.86 10.87
N VAL A 111 -3.97 5.65 11.91
CA VAL A 111 -4.83 5.32 13.05
C VAL A 111 -6.15 6.06 12.86
N THR A 112 -7.26 5.33 12.86
CA THR A 112 -8.58 5.89 12.57
C THR A 112 -9.63 5.40 13.57
N ASP A 113 -10.60 6.26 13.88
CA ASP A 113 -11.80 5.92 14.62
C ASP A 113 -13.05 5.87 13.73
N CYS A 114 -12.86 5.75 12.42
CA CYS A 114 -13.95 5.73 11.44
C CYS A 114 -14.97 4.63 11.76
N ASP A 115 -16.18 4.79 11.22
CA ASP A 115 -17.16 3.70 11.19
C ASP A 115 -16.56 2.57 10.35
N LYS A 116 -16.37 1.40 10.94
CA LYS A 116 -15.76 0.24 10.29
C LYS A 116 -16.58 -0.28 9.11
N GLU A 117 -17.86 0.07 9.06
CA GLU A 117 -18.76 -0.28 7.95
C GLU A 117 -18.78 0.80 6.85
N SER A 118 -18.07 1.91 7.06
CA SER A 118 -18.02 3.01 6.08
C SER A 118 -16.96 2.84 4.99
N VAL A 119 -16.16 1.78 5.06
CA VAL A 119 -15.13 1.50 4.05
C VAL A 119 -15.79 1.32 2.68
N THR A 120 -15.29 2.05 1.68
CA THR A 120 -15.77 1.94 0.31
C THR A 120 -14.79 1.12 -0.52
N LEU A 121 -15.29 0.54 -1.60
CA LEU A 121 -14.49 -0.24 -2.54
C LEU A 121 -14.26 0.57 -3.80
N GLN A 122 -13.07 0.46 -4.37
CA GLN A 122 -12.74 1.08 -5.65
C GLN A 122 -12.96 0.06 -6.76
N GLU A 123 -13.86 0.38 -7.70
CA GLU A 123 -14.17 -0.50 -8.82
C GLU A 123 -12.90 -0.85 -9.62
N GLY A 124 -12.73 -2.13 -9.90
CA GLY A 124 -11.57 -2.64 -10.61
C GLY A 124 -10.33 -2.83 -9.75
N GLU A 125 -10.33 -2.37 -8.51
CA GLU A 125 -9.20 -2.46 -7.58
C GLU A 125 -9.49 -3.40 -6.42
N THR A 126 -10.61 -3.20 -5.71
CA THR A 126 -10.97 -3.95 -4.50
C THR A 126 -12.41 -4.45 -4.57
N ILE A 127 -12.68 -5.64 -3.99
CA ILE A 127 -14.01 -6.28 -4.04
C ILE A 127 -14.58 -6.59 -2.66
N ALA A 128 -13.78 -6.53 -1.61
CA ALA A 128 -14.24 -6.77 -0.24
C ALA A 128 -13.23 -6.22 0.76
N TYR A 129 -13.67 -6.08 2.00
CA TYR A 129 -12.79 -5.70 3.10
C TYR A 129 -13.18 -6.45 4.37
N LYS A 130 -12.27 -6.50 5.32
CA LYS A 130 -12.55 -6.99 6.67
C LYS A 130 -11.60 -6.36 7.68
N TRP A 131 -12.07 -6.28 8.92
CA TRP A 131 -11.29 -5.84 10.05
C TRP A 131 -10.96 -7.05 10.91
N LEU A 132 -9.69 -7.23 11.25
CA LEU A 132 -9.23 -8.31 12.11
C LEU A 132 -8.52 -7.74 13.33
N SER A 133 -8.66 -8.41 14.48
CA SER A 133 -7.81 -8.12 15.62
C SER A 133 -6.35 -8.31 15.25
N GLU A 134 -5.42 -7.72 16.01
CA GLU A 134 -3.99 -7.89 15.72
C GLU A 134 -3.60 -9.37 15.66
N LYS A 135 -4.07 -10.17 16.59
CA LYS A 135 -3.81 -11.61 16.64
C LYS A 135 -4.33 -12.34 15.41
N GLU A 136 -5.56 -12.04 15.00
CA GLU A 136 -6.16 -12.62 13.80
C GLU A 136 -5.46 -12.13 12.53
N PHE A 137 -5.09 -10.85 12.48
CA PHE A 137 -4.36 -10.26 11.38
C PHE A 137 -3.00 -10.95 11.19
N LEU A 138 -2.24 -11.14 12.27
CA LEU A 138 -0.93 -11.79 12.21
C LEU A 138 -1.03 -13.27 11.76
N ARG A 139 -2.12 -13.95 12.12
CA ARG A 139 -2.38 -15.30 11.59
C ARG A 139 -2.74 -15.27 10.11
N PHE A 140 -3.57 -14.32 9.71
CA PHE A 140 -4.06 -14.23 8.33
C PHE A 140 -2.95 -13.96 7.32
N ILE A 141 -1.98 -13.12 7.66
CA ILE A 141 -0.86 -12.82 6.76
C ILE A 141 0.07 -14.02 6.52
N ASP A 142 -0.06 -15.08 7.32
CA ASP A 142 0.67 -16.35 7.11
C ASP A 142 -0.09 -17.32 6.21
N THR A 143 -1.28 -16.98 5.75
CA THR A 143 -2.09 -17.84 4.89
C THR A 143 -1.81 -17.58 3.41
N ASN A 144 -2.27 -18.49 2.55
CA ASN A 144 -2.17 -18.33 1.09
C ASN A 144 -3.14 -17.29 0.53
N ASP A 145 -4.03 -16.76 1.36
CA ASP A 145 -5.00 -15.73 0.95
C ASP A 145 -4.44 -14.31 1.06
N TYR A 146 -3.23 -14.17 1.59
CA TYR A 146 -2.56 -12.89 1.73
C TYR A 146 -1.44 -12.73 0.69
N VAL A 147 -1.24 -11.50 0.20
CA VAL A 147 -0.17 -11.17 -0.76
C VAL A 147 1.20 -11.36 -0.10
N MET A 148 1.90 -12.43 -0.48
CA MET A 148 3.13 -12.85 0.19
C MET A 148 4.24 -11.80 0.18
N VAL A 149 4.42 -11.11 -0.94
CA VAL A 149 5.47 -10.07 -1.05
C VAL A 149 5.20 -8.88 -0.14
N HIS A 150 3.95 -8.60 0.18
CA HIS A 150 3.57 -7.53 1.10
C HIS A 150 3.85 -7.89 2.56
N LYS A 151 3.78 -9.17 2.91
CA LYS A 151 4.04 -9.66 4.26
C LYS A 151 5.40 -9.23 4.78
N ASP A 152 6.45 -9.39 3.97
CA ASP A 152 7.82 -9.07 4.39
C ASP A 152 7.96 -7.59 4.80
N ARG A 153 7.27 -6.71 4.07
CA ARG A 153 7.28 -5.27 4.36
C ARG A 153 6.50 -4.94 5.62
N ILE A 154 5.28 -5.46 5.74
CA ILE A 154 4.42 -5.14 6.89
C ILE A 154 4.99 -5.68 8.21
N MET A 155 5.69 -6.80 8.16
CA MET A 155 6.33 -7.38 9.34
C MET A 155 7.44 -6.51 9.93
N ILE A 156 7.99 -5.56 9.18
CA ILE A 156 8.95 -4.58 9.73
C ILE A 156 8.28 -3.79 10.87
N TYR A 157 7.03 -3.41 10.69
CA TYR A 157 6.25 -2.71 11.72
C TYR A 157 6.00 -3.61 12.95
N PHE A 158 5.57 -4.85 12.73
CA PHE A 158 5.18 -5.74 13.82
C PHE A 158 6.35 -6.35 14.60
N LYS A 159 7.56 -6.33 14.05
CA LYS A 159 8.77 -6.86 14.71
C LYS A 159 9.53 -5.84 15.56
N LYS A 160 9.01 -4.69 15.76
CA LYS A 160 9.63 -3.65 16.59
C LYS A 160 9.61 -4.02 18.07
#